data_eeb8983ed1ff6977a8e430d2206eef40
#
_entry.id   eeb8983ed1ff6977a8e430d2206eef40
#
_cell.length_a   1.000
_cell.length_b   1.000
_cell.length_c   1.000
_cell.angle_alpha   90.00
_cell.angle_beta   90.00
_cell.angle_gamma   90.00
#
_symmetry.space_group_name_H-M   'P 1'
#
loop_
_entity.id
_entity.type
_entity.pdbx_description
1 polymer ?
#
loop_
_entity_poly.entity_id
_entity_poly.type
_entity_poly.pdbx_seq_one_letter_code
_entity_poly.pdbx_strand_id
1 'polypeptide(L)'
;MVMVQIGGIQKFSTVDYPGHTCAAVFLIGCNMRCGYCHNPELVLPEQYIGCIPEAEILDFLARRVGLLDGVAISGGEPTMSEDLPDFIRAIKQLGFLVKLDTNGTHPAMLRQMLDEQLLDFIAMDIKGPLEKYVEIAARPIDTDAIMESIDLIRSRIDHEFRTTIVRGQLEPADFDAVGQMVHGAQRFALQHFIASDTLVSSRFCDETSFTDEEMAQAQHIMQRYVTECVVH
;
A
#
# COMPACT_ATOMS: atom_id res chain seq x y z
N MET A 1 -1.63 6.67 -26.41
CA MET A 1 -1.83 6.98 -25.00
C MET A 1 -1.59 5.68 -24.25
N VAL A 2 -0.60 5.65 -23.40
CA VAL A 2 -0.41 4.53 -22.46
C VAL A 2 -1.45 4.79 -21.37
N MET A 3 -2.26 3.83 -21.02
CA MET A 3 -3.28 3.93 -19.98
C MET A 3 -2.85 3.09 -18.77
N VAL A 4 -3.31 3.41 -17.57
CA VAL A 4 -3.06 2.58 -16.40
C VAL A 4 -3.54 1.15 -16.63
N GLN A 5 -2.75 0.17 -16.25
CA GLN A 5 -3.10 -1.25 -16.38
C GLN A 5 -3.90 -1.69 -15.17
N ILE A 6 -5.23 -1.79 -15.32
CA ILE A 6 -6.14 -2.14 -14.22
C ILE A 6 -6.45 -3.63 -14.27
N GLY A 7 -6.03 -4.37 -13.24
CA GLY A 7 -6.27 -5.80 -13.10
C GLY A 7 -7.60 -6.14 -12.43
N GLY A 8 -8.16 -5.23 -11.62
CA GLY A 8 -9.39 -5.53 -10.89
C GLY A 8 -10.04 -4.32 -10.26
N ILE A 9 -11.29 -4.49 -9.88
CA ILE A 9 -12.05 -3.53 -9.10
C ILE A 9 -12.91 -4.22 -8.05
N GLN A 10 -12.79 -3.81 -6.79
CA GLN A 10 -13.77 -4.07 -5.75
C GLN A 10 -14.76 -2.90 -5.73
N LYS A 11 -15.99 -3.16 -6.13
CA LYS A 11 -16.99 -2.12 -6.39
C LYS A 11 -17.50 -1.39 -5.15
N PHE A 12 -17.30 -1.97 -3.96
CA PHE A 12 -17.67 -1.41 -2.67
C PHE A 12 -16.77 -1.98 -1.57
N SER A 13 -16.27 -1.09 -0.73
CA SER A 13 -15.49 -1.45 0.46
C SER A 13 -15.69 -0.43 1.57
N THR A 14 -15.63 -0.90 2.81
CA THR A 14 -15.64 -0.08 4.03
C THR A 14 -14.31 -0.20 4.81
N VAL A 15 -13.35 -0.94 4.25
CA VAL A 15 -12.07 -1.23 4.91
C VAL A 15 -10.87 -0.65 4.16
N ASP A 16 -10.99 -0.47 2.84
CA ASP A 16 -9.85 0.00 2.02
C ASP A 16 -9.57 1.51 2.15
N TYR A 17 -10.50 2.29 2.68
CA TYR A 17 -10.32 3.71 2.96
C TYR A 17 -10.80 4.04 4.38
N PRO A 18 -9.92 4.34 5.34
CA PRO A 18 -10.32 4.60 6.73
C PRO A 18 -11.38 5.69 6.84
N GLY A 19 -12.53 5.35 7.45
CA GLY A 19 -13.63 6.29 7.69
C GLY A 19 -14.52 6.59 6.48
N HIS A 20 -14.27 5.99 5.31
CA HIS A 20 -14.99 6.25 4.07
C HIS A 20 -15.47 4.98 3.39
N THR A 21 -16.61 5.08 2.69
CA THR A 21 -17.03 4.07 1.72
C THR A 21 -16.30 4.31 0.39
N CYS A 22 -15.73 3.27 -0.21
CA CYS A 22 -14.96 3.43 -1.44
C CYS A 22 -15.15 2.29 -2.44
N ALA A 23 -14.73 2.51 -3.68
CA ALA A 23 -14.32 1.44 -4.58
C ALA A 23 -12.80 1.27 -4.48
N ALA A 24 -12.28 0.03 -4.57
CA ALA A 24 -10.86 -0.21 -4.65
C ALA A 24 -10.48 -0.68 -6.07
N VAL A 25 -9.53 0.02 -6.69
CA VAL A 25 -9.01 -0.26 -8.03
C VAL A 25 -7.61 -0.82 -7.90
N PHE A 26 -7.35 -1.99 -8.50
CA PHE A 26 -6.10 -2.71 -8.38
C PHE A 26 -5.30 -2.65 -9.69
N LEU A 27 -4.12 -2.03 -9.65
CA LEU A 27 -3.25 -1.90 -10.81
C LEU A 27 -2.31 -3.10 -10.93
N ILE A 28 -1.97 -3.45 -12.18
CA ILE A 28 -1.02 -4.51 -12.53
C ILE A 28 0.39 -3.93 -12.55
N GLY A 29 1.34 -4.74 -12.07
CA GLY A 29 2.77 -4.43 -12.05
C GLY A 29 3.26 -4.04 -10.66
N CYS A 30 4.39 -4.64 -10.27
CA CYS A 30 5.08 -4.31 -9.03
C CYS A 30 6.58 -4.48 -9.25
N ASN A 31 7.38 -3.61 -8.66
CA ASN A 31 8.85 -3.70 -8.67
C ASN A 31 9.40 -4.56 -7.53
N MET A 32 8.57 -4.97 -6.57
CA MET A 32 8.91 -5.93 -5.52
C MET A 32 8.40 -7.34 -5.86
N ARG A 33 8.94 -8.35 -5.16
CA ARG A 33 8.55 -9.77 -5.25
C ARG A 33 8.42 -10.39 -3.86
N CYS A 34 7.75 -9.62 -2.94
CA CYS A 34 7.52 -10.10 -1.58
C CYS A 34 6.84 -11.47 -1.63
N GLY A 35 7.49 -12.48 -1.05
CA GLY A 35 7.03 -13.87 -1.20
C GLY A 35 5.66 -14.12 -0.57
N TYR A 36 5.30 -13.34 0.44
CA TYR A 36 4.02 -13.40 1.14
C TYR A 36 2.89 -12.59 0.48
N CYS A 37 3.13 -11.98 -0.68
CA CYS A 37 2.11 -11.18 -1.37
C CYS A 37 0.96 -12.07 -1.86
N HIS A 38 -0.28 -11.64 -1.59
CA HIS A 38 -1.52 -12.35 -1.91
C HIS A 38 -1.99 -12.14 -3.36
N ASN A 39 -1.32 -11.29 -4.15
CA ASN A 39 -1.77 -10.90 -5.48
C ASN A 39 -0.73 -11.30 -6.55
N PRO A 40 -0.39 -12.59 -6.70
CA PRO A 40 0.59 -13.01 -7.71
C PRO A 40 0.17 -12.62 -9.13
N GLU A 41 -1.14 -12.58 -9.43
CA GLU A 41 -1.71 -12.18 -10.70
C GLU A 41 -1.58 -10.68 -11.03
N LEU A 42 -1.23 -9.86 -10.04
CA LEU A 42 -0.92 -8.43 -10.23
C LEU A 42 0.59 -8.17 -10.22
N VAL A 43 1.39 -9.10 -9.70
CA VAL A 43 2.81 -8.90 -9.42
C VAL A 43 3.71 -9.68 -10.38
N LEU A 44 3.33 -10.90 -10.77
CA LEU A 44 4.13 -11.79 -11.60
C LEU A 44 3.70 -11.67 -13.07
N PRO A 45 4.59 -11.21 -14.00
CA PRO A 45 4.21 -10.97 -15.39
C PRO A 45 3.61 -12.20 -16.09
N GLU A 46 4.07 -13.38 -15.71
CA GLU A 46 3.58 -14.66 -16.26
C GLU A 46 2.18 -15.04 -15.78
N GLN A 47 1.66 -14.36 -14.77
CA GLN A 47 0.32 -14.58 -14.18
C GLN A 47 -0.63 -13.41 -14.40
N TYR A 48 -0.19 -12.35 -15.11
CA TYR A 48 -1.05 -11.18 -15.30
C TYR A 48 -2.40 -11.56 -15.90
N ILE A 49 -3.45 -11.09 -15.25
CA ILE A 49 -4.83 -11.16 -15.75
C ILE A 49 -5.08 -10.08 -16.80
N GLY A 50 -6.18 -10.24 -17.55
CA GLY A 50 -6.56 -9.23 -18.57
C GLY A 50 -6.86 -7.88 -17.93
N CYS A 51 -6.50 -6.79 -18.64
CA CYS A 51 -6.77 -5.43 -18.17
C CYS A 51 -8.23 -5.03 -18.37
N ILE A 52 -8.80 -4.36 -17.37
CA ILE A 52 -10.08 -3.66 -17.47
C ILE A 52 -9.80 -2.30 -18.13
N PRO A 53 -10.55 -1.89 -19.16
CA PRO A 53 -10.39 -0.58 -19.75
C PRO A 53 -10.64 0.56 -18.73
N GLU A 54 -9.78 1.56 -18.70
CA GLU A 54 -9.91 2.73 -17.83
C GLU A 54 -11.28 3.40 -17.96
N ALA A 55 -11.80 3.52 -19.18
CA ALA A 55 -13.11 4.09 -19.46
C ALA A 55 -14.25 3.32 -18.74
N GLU A 56 -14.14 1.99 -18.61
CA GLU A 56 -15.13 1.18 -17.90
C GLU A 56 -15.15 1.50 -16.40
N ILE A 57 -13.96 1.72 -15.83
CA ILE A 57 -13.83 2.12 -14.42
C ILE A 57 -14.41 3.52 -14.19
N LEU A 58 -14.08 4.49 -15.06
CA LEU A 58 -14.59 5.86 -14.94
C LEU A 58 -16.11 5.89 -15.15
N ASP A 59 -16.66 5.12 -16.09
CA ASP A 59 -18.10 4.98 -16.27
C ASP A 59 -18.81 4.34 -15.07
N PHE A 60 -18.16 3.35 -14.43
CA PHE A 60 -18.67 2.77 -13.19
C PHE A 60 -18.68 3.82 -12.07
N LEU A 61 -17.58 4.55 -11.87
CA LEU A 61 -17.46 5.58 -10.84
C LEU A 61 -18.46 6.72 -11.06
N ALA A 62 -18.64 7.18 -12.31
CA ALA A 62 -19.62 8.22 -12.61
C ALA A 62 -21.05 7.86 -12.15
N ARG A 63 -21.42 6.57 -12.21
CA ARG A 63 -22.71 6.07 -11.69
C ARG A 63 -22.73 5.91 -10.17
N ARG A 64 -21.65 6.15 -9.47
CA ARG A 64 -21.49 6.02 -8.01
C ARG A 64 -21.30 7.36 -7.29
N VAL A 65 -21.30 8.47 -8.02
CA VAL A 65 -21.26 9.81 -7.44
C VAL A 65 -22.40 9.99 -6.45
N GLY A 66 -22.08 10.41 -5.22
CA GLY A 66 -23.02 10.54 -4.11
C GLY A 66 -23.44 9.23 -3.42
N LEU A 67 -22.89 8.08 -3.85
CA LEU A 67 -23.11 6.76 -3.23
C LEU A 67 -21.82 6.21 -2.58
N LEU A 68 -20.66 6.63 -3.05
CA LEU A 68 -19.36 6.34 -2.47
C LEU A 68 -18.67 7.66 -2.12
N ASP A 69 -17.86 7.65 -1.08
CA ASP A 69 -17.07 8.81 -0.65
C ASP A 69 -15.77 8.92 -1.46
N GLY A 70 -15.14 7.79 -1.81
CA GLY A 70 -13.83 7.80 -2.42
C GLY A 70 -13.48 6.59 -3.26
N VAL A 71 -12.25 6.63 -3.76
CA VAL A 71 -11.60 5.55 -4.50
C VAL A 71 -10.25 5.25 -3.85
N ALA A 72 -10.01 3.99 -3.50
CA ALA A 72 -8.70 3.50 -3.10
C ALA A 72 -7.98 2.93 -4.34
N ILE A 73 -6.76 3.37 -4.60
CA ILE A 73 -5.91 2.85 -5.67
C ILE A 73 -4.81 2.02 -5.05
N SER A 74 -4.74 0.76 -5.43
CA SER A 74 -3.87 -0.27 -4.86
C SER A 74 -3.40 -1.24 -5.95
N GLY A 75 -3.06 -2.47 -5.58
CA GLY A 75 -2.72 -3.56 -6.52
C GLY A 75 -1.31 -4.07 -6.39
N GLY A 76 -0.50 -3.96 -7.46
CA GLY A 76 0.95 -4.15 -7.41
C GLY A 76 1.63 -2.94 -6.77
N GLU A 77 2.26 -2.09 -7.58
CA GLU A 77 2.76 -0.76 -7.15
C GLU A 77 2.23 0.30 -8.12
N PRO A 78 1.20 1.07 -7.70
CA PRO A 78 0.56 2.04 -8.59
C PRO A 78 1.51 3.13 -9.10
N THR A 79 2.48 3.56 -8.28
CA THR A 79 3.43 4.64 -8.62
C THR A 79 4.41 4.27 -9.74
N MET A 80 4.42 3.03 -10.21
CA MET A 80 5.15 2.62 -11.42
C MET A 80 4.49 3.09 -12.72
N SER A 81 3.19 3.41 -12.69
CA SER A 81 2.47 3.87 -13.87
C SER A 81 2.67 5.36 -14.08
N GLU A 82 3.28 5.74 -15.22
CA GLU A 82 3.48 7.14 -15.58
C GLU A 82 2.14 7.89 -15.78
N ASP A 83 1.07 7.18 -16.15
CA ASP A 83 -0.26 7.74 -16.40
C ASP A 83 -1.12 7.79 -15.11
N LEU A 84 -0.62 7.36 -13.96
CA LEU A 84 -1.35 7.37 -12.70
C LEU A 84 -1.92 8.76 -12.33
N PRO A 85 -1.16 9.87 -12.46
CA PRO A 85 -1.69 11.20 -12.15
C PRO A 85 -2.88 11.60 -13.03
N ASP A 86 -2.88 11.23 -14.31
CA ASP A 86 -4.00 11.54 -15.23
C ASP A 86 -5.25 10.74 -14.86
N PHE A 87 -5.10 9.47 -14.54
CA PHE A 87 -6.20 8.63 -14.06
C PHE A 87 -6.80 9.18 -12.75
N ILE A 88 -5.96 9.53 -11.78
CA ILE A 88 -6.42 10.12 -10.51
C ILE A 88 -7.14 11.45 -10.76
N ARG A 89 -6.62 12.28 -11.65
CA ARG A 89 -7.24 13.57 -12.02
C ARG A 89 -8.65 13.37 -12.57
N ALA A 90 -8.86 12.35 -13.41
CA ALA A 90 -10.18 12.00 -13.89
C ALA A 90 -11.13 11.55 -12.77
N ILE A 91 -10.64 10.78 -11.79
CA ILE A 91 -11.42 10.40 -10.59
C ILE A 91 -11.76 11.63 -9.74
N LYS A 92 -10.79 12.53 -9.50
CA LYS A 92 -11.02 13.78 -8.75
C LYS A 92 -12.04 14.69 -9.43
N GLN A 93 -12.08 14.74 -10.77
CA GLN A 93 -13.09 15.50 -11.53
C GLN A 93 -14.52 14.97 -11.31
N LEU A 94 -14.70 13.71 -10.96
CA LEU A 94 -15.98 13.14 -10.56
C LEU A 94 -16.39 13.50 -9.12
N GLY A 95 -15.47 14.12 -8.34
CA GLY A 95 -15.73 14.58 -6.97
C GLY A 95 -15.38 13.56 -5.86
N PHE A 96 -14.68 12.47 -6.18
CA PHE A 96 -14.26 11.48 -5.19
C PHE A 96 -13.03 11.92 -4.39
N LEU A 97 -12.95 11.47 -3.14
CA LEU A 97 -11.70 11.40 -2.40
C LEU A 97 -10.83 10.28 -2.99
N VAL A 98 -9.50 10.47 -2.97
CA VAL A 98 -8.57 9.46 -3.49
C VAL A 98 -7.56 9.05 -2.41
N LYS A 99 -7.54 7.75 -2.12
CA LYS A 99 -6.51 7.10 -1.30
C LYS A 99 -5.55 6.34 -2.22
N LEU A 100 -4.27 6.45 -1.94
CA LEU A 100 -3.22 5.67 -2.60
C LEU A 100 -2.59 4.68 -1.62
N ASP A 101 -2.49 3.41 -2.03
CA ASP A 101 -1.62 2.42 -1.41
C ASP A 101 -0.30 2.35 -2.20
N THR A 102 0.83 2.40 -1.53
CA THR A 102 2.15 2.36 -2.19
C THR A 102 3.20 1.66 -1.34
N ASN A 103 4.20 1.11 -1.99
CA ASN A 103 5.41 0.58 -1.32
C ASN A 103 6.50 1.65 -1.12
N GLY A 104 6.29 2.88 -1.58
CA GLY A 104 7.15 4.03 -1.36
C GLY A 104 8.41 4.10 -2.23
N THR A 105 8.57 3.27 -3.23
CA THR A 105 9.82 3.24 -4.05
C THR A 105 9.94 4.37 -5.07
N HIS A 106 8.89 5.18 -5.27
CA HIS A 106 8.86 6.23 -6.28
C HIS A 106 8.53 7.62 -5.68
N PRO A 107 9.42 8.21 -4.85
CA PRO A 107 9.18 9.49 -4.19
C PRO A 107 8.92 10.65 -5.18
N ALA A 108 9.49 10.62 -6.37
CA ALA A 108 9.25 11.65 -7.39
C ALA A 108 7.77 11.65 -7.86
N MET A 109 7.17 10.47 -8.06
CA MET A 109 5.75 10.32 -8.40
C MET A 109 4.85 10.78 -7.25
N LEU A 110 5.19 10.41 -6.01
CA LEU A 110 4.46 10.87 -4.83
C LEU A 110 4.53 12.39 -4.70
N ARG A 111 5.69 12.99 -4.88
CA ARG A 111 5.89 14.45 -4.85
C ARG A 111 5.01 15.14 -5.87
N GLN A 112 5.01 14.66 -7.13
CA GLN A 112 4.16 15.22 -8.18
C GLN A 112 2.68 15.20 -7.79
N MET A 113 2.16 14.05 -7.36
CA MET A 113 0.74 13.92 -6.98
C MET A 113 0.37 14.78 -5.76
N LEU A 114 1.29 14.94 -4.81
CA LEU A 114 1.10 15.82 -3.65
C LEU A 114 1.16 17.30 -4.04
N ASP A 115 2.04 17.70 -4.96
CA ASP A 115 2.14 19.08 -5.47
C ASP A 115 0.88 19.48 -6.25
N GLU A 116 0.30 18.53 -6.98
CA GLU A 116 -0.95 18.70 -7.73
C GLU A 116 -2.22 18.48 -6.87
N GLN A 117 -2.09 18.18 -5.58
CA GLN A 117 -3.21 17.93 -4.65
C GLN A 117 -4.18 16.85 -5.15
N LEU A 118 -3.65 15.79 -5.76
CA LEU A 118 -4.44 14.70 -6.32
C LEU A 118 -4.87 13.66 -5.28
N LEU A 119 -4.19 13.58 -4.15
CA LEU A 119 -4.42 12.58 -3.11
C LEU A 119 -5.00 13.22 -1.85
N ASP A 120 -5.88 12.49 -1.17
CA ASP A 120 -6.48 12.87 0.11
C ASP A 120 -5.96 12.02 1.27
N PHE A 121 -5.44 10.82 0.98
CA PHE A 121 -4.84 9.92 1.97
C PHE A 121 -3.81 9.00 1.31
N ILE A 122 -2.74 8.66 2.03
CA ILE A 122 -1.75 7.66 1.59
C ILE A 122 -1.58 6.59 2.67
N ALA A 123 -1.69 5.31 2.28
CA ALA A 123 -1.19 4.21 3.08
C ALA A 123 0.11 3.67 2.44
N MET A 124 1.22 3.71 3.18
CA MET A 124 2.50 3.23 2.69
C MET A 124 2.94 1.98 3.45
N ASP A 125 3.29 0.95 2.71
CA ASP A 125 3.82 -0.29 3.27
C ASP A 125 5.29 -0.13 3.66
N ILE A 126 5.60 -0.30 4.93
CA ILE A 126 6.95 -0.45 5.47
C ILE A 126 7.24 -1.94 5.59
N LYS A 127 8.22 -2.43 4.84
CA LYS A 127 8.46 -3.89 4.78
C LYS A 127 9.23 -4.43 5.99
N GLY A 128 9.96 -3.57 6.68
CA GLY A 128 10.77 -3.86 7.86
C GLY A 128 11.85 -2.79 8.07
N PRO A 129 12.82 -3.04 8.93
CA PRO A 129 14.00 -2.18 9.05
C PRO A 129 14.80 -2.21 7.73
N LEU A 130 15.52 -1.11 7.43
CA LEU A 130 16.17 -0.91 6.12
C LEU A 130 17.11 -2.07 5.72
N GLU A 131 17.79 -2.65 6.67
CA GLU A 131 18.71 -3.77 6.44
C GLU A 131 18.02 -5.06 5.96
N LYS A 132 16.72 -5.23 6.25
CA LYS A 132 15.91 -6.38 5.82
C LYS A 132 15.12 -6.11 4.52
N TYR A 133 15.11 -4.86 4.03
CA TYR A 133 14.24 -4.48 2.90
C TYR A 133 14.49 -5.30 1.63
N VAL A 134 15.76 -5.48 1.25
CA VAL A 134 16.14 -6.23 0.03
C VAL A 134 15.73 -7.70 0.12
N GLU A 135 15.86 -8.30 1.30
CA GLU A 135 15.45 -9.70 1.53
C GLU A 135 13.93 -9.84 1.45
N ILE A 136 13.19 -8.96 2.14
CA ILE A 136 11.73 -9.03 2.20
C ILE A 136 11.09 -8.67 0.84
N ALA A 137 11.60 -7.64 0.18
CA ALA A 137 11.16 -7.25 -1.16
C ALA A 137 11.58 -8.24 -2.26
N ALA A 138 12.56 -9.12 -1.97
CA ALA A 138 13.18 -10.05 -2.90
C ALA A 138 13.66 -9.41 -4.22
N ARG A 139 14.05 -8.13 -4.14
CA ARG A 139 14.55 -7.29 -5.23
C ARG A 139 15.49 -6.22 -4.67
N PRO A 140 16.46 -5.72 -5.45
CA PRO A 140 17.20 -4.51 -5.08
C PRO A 140 16.25 -3.35 -4.87
N ILE A 141 16.36 -2.69 -3.72
CA ILE A 141 15.54 -1.52 -3.34
C ILE A 141 16.48 -0.39 -2.98
N ASP A 142 16.18 0.80 -3.47
CA ASP A 142 16.78 2.04 -3.02
C ASP A 142 16.13 2.45 -1.70
N THR A 143 16.83 2.25 -0.60
CA THR A 143 16.36 2.58 0.74
C THR A 143 16.29 4.09 1.01
N ASP A 144 17.09 4.88 0.30
CA ASP A 144 17.02 6.35 0.40
C ASP A 144 15.68 6.85 -0.20
N ALA A 145 15.22 6.24 -1.30
CA ALA A 145 13.91 6.53 -1.86
C ALA A 145 12.77 6.19 -0.90
N ILE A 146 12.89 5.10 -0.11
CA ILE A 146 11.92 4.76 0.93
C ILE A 146 11.88 5.84 2.00
N MET A 147 13.04 6.28 2.51
CA MET A 147 13.10 7.33 3.53
C MET A 147 12.57 8.66 3.01
N GLU A 148 12.89 9.04 1.76
CA GLU A 148 12.34 10.24 1.13
C GLU A 148 10.81 10.16 1.04
N SER A 149 10.23 9.01 0.67
CA SER A 149 8.78 8.82 0.61
C SER A 149 8.13 8.93 1.99
N ILE A 150 8.74 8.36 3.02
CA ILE A 150 8.26 8.49 4.41
C ILE A 150 8.21 9.97 4.81
N ASP A 151 9.27 10.73 4.56
CA ASP A 151 9.34 12.15 4.93
C ASP A 151 8.33 13.02 4.16
N LEU A 152 8.14 12.75 2.86
CA LEU A 152 7.14 13.42 2.04
C LEU A 152 5.72 13.17 2.57
N ILE A 153 5.37 11.90 2.79
CA ILE A 153 4.05 11.49 3.24
C ILE A 153 3.76 12.06 4.63
N ARG A 154 4.67 11.82 5.58
CA ARG A 154 4.52 12.25 6.97
C ARG A 154 4.29 13.76 7.13
N SER A 155 4.92 14.57 6.28
CA SER A 155 4.90 16.04 6.39
C SER A 155 3.77 16.71 5.61
N ARG A 156 3.07 16.02 4.70
CA ARG A 156 2.25 16.68 3.70
C ARG A 156 0.79 16.21 3.60
N ILE A 157 0.46 15.02 4.11
CA ILE A 157 -0.86 14.43 3.89
C ILE A 157 -1.27 13.53 5.06
N ASP A 158 -2.56 13.34 5.25
CA ASP A 158 -3.10 12.33 6.15
C ASP A 158 -2.68 10.94 5.68
N HIS A 159 -2.18 10.13 6.62
CA HIS A 159 -1.51 8.89 6.25
C HIS A 159 -1.57 7.79 7.30
N GLU A 160 -1.30 6.59 6.81
CA GLU A 160 -1.00 5.42 7.61
C GLU A 160 0.25 4.73 7.05
N PHE A 161 1.22 4.43 7.92
CA PHE A 161 2.25 3.44 7.60
C PHE A 161 1.79 2.08 8.11
N ARG A 162 2.13 1.01 7.40
CA ARG A 162 1.70 -0.32 7.80
C ARG A 162 2.75 -1.39 7.49
N THR A 163 2.76 -2.45 8.27
CA THR A 163 3.65 -3.60 8.06
C THR A 163 2.86 -4.88 8.20
N THR A 164 2.90 -5.74 7.17
CA THR A 164 2.44 -7.12 7.25
C THR A 164 3.53 -7.95 7.93
N ILE A 165 3.18 -8.62 9.02
CA ILE A 165 4.12 -9.32 9.88
C ILE A 165 4.12 -10.81 9.55
N VAL A 166 5.23 -11.28 8.99
CA VAL A 166 5.48 -12.70 8.71
C VAL A 166 6.55 -13.20 9.66
N ARG A 167 6.22 -14.24 10.43
CA ARG A 167 7.19 -14.90 11.33
C ARG A 167 8.38 -15.45 10.51
N GLY A 168 9.58 -15.28 11.06
CA GLY A 168 10.82 -15.66 10.38
C GLY A 168 11.40 -14.59 9.45
N GLN A 169 10.62 -13.56 9.07
CA GLN A 169 11.15 -12.36 8.41
C GLN A 169 11.37 -11.20 9.40
N LEU A 170 10.43 -11.03 10.32
CA LEU A 170 10.48 -9.98 11.33
C LEU A 170 10.46 -10.57 12.74
N GLU A 171 11.03 -9.82 13.66
CA GLU A 171 11.02 -10.07 15.10
C GLU A 171 10.47 -8.82 15.82
N PRO A 172 9.90 -8.92 17.03
CA PRO A 172 9.41 -7.74 17.77
C PRO A 172 10.47 -6.64 17.96
N ALA A 173 11.74 -7.02 18.11
CA ALA A 173 12.86 -6.07 18.25
C ALA A 173 13.10 -5.20 17.00
N ASP A 174 12.74 -5.67 15.80
CA ASP A 174 12.87 -4.91 14.55
C ASP A 174 12.04 -3.62 14.56
N PHE A 175 10.96 -3.60 15.33
CA PHE A 175 10.04 -2.47 15.40
C PHE A 175 10.62 -1.24 16.10
N ASP A 176 11.76 -1.36 16.78
CA ASP A 176 12.50 -0.18 17.25
C ASP A 176 13.14 0.59 16.06
N ALA A 177 13.78 -0.13 15.15
CA ALA A 177 14.36 0.48 13.94
C ALA A 177 13.25 0.98 12.98
N VAL A 178 12.17 0.20 12.78
CA VAL A 178 11.00 0.64 12.00
C VAL A 178 10.40 1.92 12.60
N GLY A 179 10.23 1.97 13.92
CA GLY A 179 9.71 3.13 14.62
C GLY A 179 10.57 4.38 14.44
N GLN A 180 11.91 4.24 14.42
CA GLN A 180 12.82 5.34 14.13
C GLN A 180 12.61 5.89 12.70
N MET A 181 12.39 5.01 11.70
CA MET A 181 12.12 5.42 10.31
C MET A 181 10.88 6.29 10.21
N VAL A 182 9.79 5.92 10.88
CA VAL A 182 8.47 6.58 10.80
C VAL A 182 8.20 7.53 11.97
N HIS A 183 9.21 7.93 12.72
CA HIS A 183 9.05 8.75 13.92
C HIS A 183 8.25 10.03 13.65
N GLY A 184 7.21 10.27 14.44
CA GLY A 184 6.30 11.41 14.29
C GLY A 184 5.13 11.15 13.33
N ALA A 185 4.98 9.94 12.81
CA ALA A 185 3.83 9.59 11.98
C ALA A 185 2.51 9.64 12.79
N GLN A 186 1.40 9.91 12.09
CA GLN A 186 0.07 9.95 12.70
C GLN A 186 -0.37 8.54 13.11
N ARG A 187 -0.25 7.57 12.18
CA ARG A 187 -0.77 6.22 12.37
C ARG A 187 0.17 5.17 11.81
N PHE A 188 0.29 4.06 12.54
CA PHE A 188 0.97 2.86 12.10
C PHE A 188 0.08 1.64 12.34
N ALA A 189 -0.06 0.77 11.33
CA ALA A 189 -0.83 -0.45 11.42
C ALA A 189 0.09 -1.68 11.36
N LEU A 190 0.03 -2.51 12.40
CA LEU A 190 0.61 -3.84 12.43
C LEU A 190 -0.43 -4.82 11.87
N GLN A 191 -0.12 -5.49 10.78
CA GLN A 191 -1.06 -6.38 10.11
C GLN A 191 -0.63 -7.84 10.27
N HIS A 192 -1.55 -8.67 10.76
CA HIS A 192 -1.32 -10.11 10.76
C HIS A 192 -1.20 -10.64 9.33
N PHE A 193 -0.16 -11.40 9.07
CA PHE A 193 -0.09 -12.21 7.87
C PHE A 193 -1.08 -13.39 8.01
N ILE A 194 -1.86 -13.60 6.98
CA ILE A 194 -2.78 -14.74 6.86
C ILE A 194 -2.27 -15.62 5.73
N ALA A 195 -1.89 -16.87 6.03
CA ALA A 195 -1.45 -17.82 5.03
C ALA A 195 -2.55 -18.12 4.00
N SER A 196 -2.14 -18.34 2.76
CA SER A 196 -3.05 -18.64 1.65
C SER A 196 -2.36 -19.58 0.67
N ASP A 197 -3.12 -20.37 -0.06
CA ASP A 197 -2.62 -21.26 -1.13
C ASP A 197 -2.14 -20.47 -2.37
N THR A 198 -2.52 -19.19 -2.48
CA THR A 198 -2.19 -18.31 -3.61
C THR A 198 -1.29 -17.17 -3.17
N LEU A 199 0.01 -17.41 -3.06
CA LEU A 199 1.02 -16.40 -2.74
C LEU A 199 2.05 -16.30 -3.86
N VAL A 200 2.80 -15.19 -3.93
CA VAL A 200 3.91 -15.02 -4.87
C VAL A 200 4.95 -16.15 -4.71
N SER A 201 5.15 -16.62 -3.49
CA SER A 201 6.01 -17.77 -3.22
C SER A 201 5.31 -18.79 -2.33
N SER A 202 5.22 -20.05 -2.80
CA SER A 202 4.66 -21.16 -2.02
C SER A 202 5.39 -21.43 -0.70
N ARG A 203 6.62 -20.93 -0.55
CA ARG A 203 7.38 -21.01 0.71
C ARG A 203 6.63 -20.40 1.89
N PHE A 204 5.74 -19.46 1.64
CA PHE A 204 4.99 -18.72 2.67
C PHE A 204 3.61 -19.30 2.96
N CYS A 205 3.16 -20.35 2.24
CA CYS A 205 1.82 -20.89 2.41
C CYS A 205 1.57 -21.49 3.82
N ASP A 206 2.63 -21.95 4.48
CA ASP A 206 2.58 -22.54 5.84
C ASP A 206 3.14 -21.59 6.91
N GLU A 207 3.53 -20.35 6.55
CA GLU A 207 4.04 -19.38 7.49
C GLU A 207 2.92 -18.77 8.34
N THR A 208 3.30 -18.24 9.49
CA THR A 208 2.39 -17.62 10.45
C THR A 208 2.77 -16.17 10.72
N SER A 209 1.92 -15.45 11.40
CA SER A 209 2.22 -14.13 11.96
C SER A 209 2.80 -14.25 13.37
N PHE A 210 3.02 -13.12 14.02
CA PHE A 210 3.30 -13.07 15.46
C PHE A 210 2.13 -13.63 16.27
N THR A 211 2.43 -14.14 17.49
CA THR A 211 1.41 -14.36 18.51
C THR A 211 0.85 -13.03 19.01
N ASP A 212 -0.30 -13.07 19.69
CA ASP A 212 -0.92 -11.88 20.29
C ASP A 212 0.04 -11.15 21.24
N GLU A 213 0.86 -11.90 22.00
CA GLU A 213 1.85 -11.33 22.92
C GLU A 213 3.00 -10.62 22.18
N GLU A 214 3.51 -11.23 21.12
CA GLU A 214 4.54 -10.63 20.25
C GLU A 214 4.00 -9.41 19.51
N MET A 215 2.75 -9.45 19.05
CA MET A 215 2.07 -8.34 18.42
C MET A 215 1.89 -7.18 19.41
N ALA A 216 1.46 -7.46 20.64
CA ALA A 216 1.36 -6.46 21.69
C ALA A 216 2.73 -5.86 22.05
N GLN A 217 3.80 -6.65 22.03
CA GLN A 217 5.17 -6.17 22.25
C GLN A 217 5.60 -5.21 21.12
N ALA A 218 5.39 -5.59 19.86
CA ALA A 218 5.69 -4.73 18.72
C ALA A 218 4.87 -3.43 18.76
N GLN A 219 3.57 -3.51 19.09
CA GLN A 219 2.70 -2.35 19.27
C GLN A 219 3.21 -1.42 20.37
N HIS A 220 3.60 -1.95 21.52
CA HIS A 220 4.16 -1.16 22.63
C HIS A 220 5.46 -0.43 22.21
N ILE A 221 6.30 -1.07 21.39
CA ILE A 221 7.49 -0.44 20.84
C ILE A 221 7.10 0.71 19.92
N MET A 222 6.19 0.49 18.98
CA MET A 222 5.76 1.49 17.99
C MET A 222 5.08 2.71 18.62
N GLN A 223 4.32 2.53 19.71
CA GLN A 223 3.67 3.63 20.47
C GLN A 223 4.63 4.71 20.98
N ARG A 224 5.92 4.43 21.03
CA ARG A 224 6.95 5.43 21.39
C ARG A 224 7.29 6.38 20.25
N TYR A 225 6.95 6.01 19.01
CA TYR A 225 7.38 6.68 17.78
C TYR A 225 6.23 7.34 17.02
N VAL A 226 5.02 6.81 17.15
CA VAL A 226 3.84 7.25 16.38
C VAL A 226 2.71 7.67 17.29
N THR A 227 1.78 8.49 16.79
CA THR A 227 0.65 8.99 17.59
C THR A 227 -0.36 7.88 17.89
N GLU A 228 -0.64 7.02 16.91
CA GLU A 228 -1.53 5.86 17.04
C GLU A 228 -0.89 4.62 16.43
N CYS A 229 -0.92 3.50 17.16
CA CYS A 229 -0.52 2.19 16.62
C CYS A 229 -1.66 1.20 16.82
N VAL A 230 -2.16 0.66 15.71
CA VAL A 230 -3.27 -0.32 15.67
C VAL A 230 -2.77 -1.68 15.22
N VAL A 231 -3.55 -2.73 15.56
CA VAL A 231 -3.31 -4.11 15.12
C VAL A 231 -4.53 -4.58 14.33
N HIS A 232 -4.32 -5.18 13.15
CA HIS A 232 -5.33 -5.74 12.26
C HIS A 232 -5.07 -7.20 11.94
#